data_f778873f72ad3541d32a2b972aa8a9e5
#
_entry.id   f778873f72ad3541d32a2b972aa8a9e5
#
_cell.length_a   1.000
_cell.length_b   1.000
_cell.length_c   1.000
_cell.angle_alpha   90.00
_cell.angle_beta   90.00
_cell.angle_gamma   90.00
#
_symmetry.space_group_name_H-M   'P 1'
#
loop_
_entity.id
_entity.type
_entity.pdbx_description
1 polymer ?
#
loop_
_entity_poly.entity_id
_entity_poly.type
_entity_poly.pdbx_seq_one_letter_code
_entity_poly.pdbx_strand_id
1 'polypeptide(L)'
;MEIAFSEKISPQLSAALLSTPYELGKEGGLSSGYLPESNSWEVIVKYVGDIEKIKEKYPSVLITKLLGNYAVLVIEKSLVNTVALCDEIIYMEKPKQFNYDVYEGSQASCITPVHTNPYNLTGKGVLVGIIDSGIYYAHPAFIQDGVSRIAYLWDQTVSDDSSHSDIIPFGTLYDRDTITKAINAENSLEMQRICPSIDISGHGTHVAGIAAGNGNGNGNEQNTKYRGVAYESTLIIVKLKTSGGASFPTTTQIMLAVDFCIRKSIDMNMPIAINLSFGTSNGSHSGTSLLEAYLDYIA
;
A
#
# COMPACT_ATOMS: atom_id res chain seq x y z
N MET A 1 30.89 9.66 -32.40
CA MET A 1 29.80 9.05 -33.17
C MET A 1 28.57 9.09 -32.23
N GLU A 2 27.62 9.97 -32.55
CA GLU A 2 26.35 10.04 -31.79
C GLU A 2 25.60 8.75 -32.03
N ILE A 3 25.26 8.04 -30.95
CA ILE A 3 24.44 6.82 -31.02
C ILE A 3 22.99 7.31 -31.22
N ALA A 4 22.51 7.26 -32.46
CA ALA A 4 21.11 7.52 -32.75
C ALA A 4 20.28 6.32 -32.33
N PHE A 5 19.41 6.49 -31.34
CA PHE A 5 18.45 5.46 -30.96
C PHE A 5 17.23 5.46 -31.88
N SER A 6 16.61 4.29 -32.01
CA SER A 6 15.35 4.15 -32.74
C SER A 6 14.26 5.04 -32.12
N GLU A 7 13.44 5.69 -32.95
CA GLU A 7 12.25 6.44 -32.49
C GLU A 7 11.24 5.55 -31.74
N LYS A 8 11.36 4.22 -31.86
CA LYS A 8 10.57 3.24 -31.11
C LYS A 8 10.99 3.10 -29.65
N ILE A 9 12.12 3.69 -29.23
CA ILE A 9 12.64 3.66 -27.87
C ILE A 9 12.24 4.93 -27.14
N SER A 10 11.66 4.78 -25.92
CA SER A 10 11.30 5.94 -25.10
C SER A 10 12.51 6.82 -24.76
N PRO A 11 12.34 8.14 -24.65
CA PRO A 11 13.44 9.05 -24.28
C PRO A 11 14.12 8.67 -22.96
N GLN A 12 13.34 8.17 -21.98
CA GLN A 12 13.86 7.74 -20.68
C GLN A 12 14.74 6.48 -20.78
N LEU A 13 14.37 5.52 -21.65
CA LEU A 13 15.18 4.34 -21.89
C LEU A 13 16.46 4.74 -22.66
N SER A 14 16.36 5.62 -23.65
CA SER A 14 17.52 6.14 -24.40
C SER A 14 18.53 6.82 -23.46
N ALA A 15 18.05 7.68 -22.57
CA ALA A 15 18.89 8.33 -21.56
C ALA A 15 19.57 7.31 -20.64
N ALA A 16 18.83 6.30 -20.17
CA ALA A 16 19.35 5.27 -19.30
C ALA A 16 20.41 4.38 -20.00
N LEU A 17 20.24 4.10 -21.28
CA LEU A 17 21.20 3.32 -22.07
C LEU A 17 22.54 4.07 -22.28
N LEU A 18 22.50 5.41 -22.34
CA LEU A 18 23.68 6.27 -22.45
C LEU A 18 24.39 6.48 -21.11
N SER A 19 23.69 6.25 -20.00
CA SER A 19 24.21 6.51 -18.66
C SER A 19 25.32 5.54 -18.27
N THR A 20 26.29 6.06 -17.52
CA THR A 20 27.35 5.28 -16.88
C THR A 20 26.80 4.50 -15.68
N PRO A 21 27.45 3.42 -15.22
CA PRO A 21 27.05 2.72 -14.00
C PRO A 21 26.96 3.61 -12.76
N TYR A 22 27.78 4.66 -12.70
CA TYR A 22 27.77 5.63 -11.61
C TYR A 22 26.52 6.52 -11.63
N GLU A 23 26.10 6.98 -12.81
CA GLU A 23 24.88 7.77 -12.98
C GLU A 23 23.62 6.94 -12.73
N LEU A 24 23.60 5.68 -13.20
CA LEU A 24 22.52 4.75 -12.90
C LEU A 24 22.33 4.49 -11.40
N GLY A 25 23.41 4.58 -10.60
CA GLY A 25 23.35 4.42 -9.15
C GLY A 25 22.90 5.66 -8.38
N LYS A 26 22.95 6.86 -8.99
CA LYS A 26 22.63 8.13 -8.32
C LYS A 26 21.16 8.54 -8.38
N GLU A 27 20.49 8.28 -9.48
CA GLU A 27 19.10 8.69 -9.68
C GLU A 27 18.16 7.49 -9.55
N GLY A 28 17.36 7.49 -8.49
CA GLY A 28 16.49 6.37 -8.08
C GLY A 28 15.44 5.92 -9.08
N GLY A 29 15.34 6.47 -10.26
CA GLY A 29 14.44 6.02 -11.32
C GLY A 29 15.15 5.64 -12.62
N LEU A 30 16.39 6.04 -12.80
CA LEU A 30 17.12 5.84 -14.05
C LEU A 30 17.52 4.36 -14.24
N SER A 31 17.84 3.66 -13.16
CA SER A 31 18.24 2.25 -13.16
C SER A 31 17.08 1.25 -13.17
N SER A 32 15.81 1.71 -13.10
CA SER A 32 14.67 0.79 -13.14
C SER A 32 14.69 -0.09 -14.38
N GLY A 33 14.67 -1.41 -14.18
CA GLY A 33 14.79 -2.40 -15.23
C GLY A 33 16.22 -2.79 -15.61
N TYR A 34 17.25 -2.15 -15.07
CA TYR A 34 18.63 -2.56 -15.29
C TYR A 34 19.01 -3.74 -14.41
N LEU A 35 19.57 -4.78 -15.01
CA LEU A 35 20.02 -6.01 -14.37
C LEU A 35 21.57 -6.03 -14.44
N PRO A 36 22.27 -5.59 -13.40
CA PRO A 36 23.72 -5.40 -13.44
C PRO A 36 24.51 -6.70 -13.62
N GLU A 37 24.02 -7.82 -13.07
CA GLU A 37 24.70 -9.11 -13.13
C GLU A 37 24.85 -9.64 -14.57
N SER A 38 23.86 -9.37 -15.42
CA SER A 38 23.84 -9.80 -16.83
C SER A 38 24.05 -8.68 -17.80
N ASN A 39 24.27 -7.44 -17.31
CA ASN A 39 24.30 -6.20 -18.12
C ASN A 39 23.12 -6.12 -19.10
N SER A 40 21.95 -6.46 -18.61
CA SER A 40 20.70 -6.54 -19.39
C SER A 40 19.68 -5.50 -18.91
N TRP A 41 18.70 -5.24 -19.75
CA TRP A 41 17.56 -4.39 -19.44
C TRP A 41 16.27 -5.20 -19.50
N GLU A 42 15.46 -5.10 -18.48
CA GLU A 42 14.05 -5.45 -18.53
C GLU A 42 13.30 -4.26 -19.12
N VAL A 43 12.55 -4.50 -20.18
CA VAL A 43 11.80 -3.46 -20.89
C VAL A 43 10.38 -3.93 -21.19
N ILE A 44 9.46 -2.99 -21.27
CA ILE A 44 8.07 -3.22 -21.69
C ILE A 44 8.00 -2.87 -23.18
N VAL A 45 7.38 -3.75 -23.95
CA VAL A 45 7.19 -3.50 -25.39
C VAL A 45 5.72 -3.62 -25.78
N LYS A 46 5.31 -2.78 -26.72
CA LYS A 46 4.14 -2.95 -27.56
C LYS A 46 4.61 -3.56 -28.88
N TYR A 47 3.97 -4.63 -29.33
CA TYR A 47 4.39 -5.34 -30.54
C TYR A 47 3.23 -5.62 -31.50
N VAL A 48 3.55 -6.03 -32.72
CA VAL A 48 2.62 -6.48 -33.76
C VAL A 48 3.06 -7.81 -34.33
N GLY A 49 2.12 -8.65 -34.72
CA GLY A 49 2.44 -9.97 -35.29
C GLY A 49 2.96 -10.96 -34.27
N ASP A 50 3.93 -11.75 -34.64
CA ASP A 50 4.52 -12.80 -33.78
C ASP A 50 5.85 -12.35 -33.15
N ILE A 51 5.83 -12.05 -31.86
CA ILE A 51 7.02 -11.60 -31.12
C ILE A 51 8.08 -12.71 -30.95
N GLU A 52 7.74 -13.98 -31.12
CA GLU A 52 8.71 -15.08 -31.00
C GLU A 52 9.79 -15.05 -32.10
N LYS A 53 9.52 -14.40 -33.22
CA LYS A 53 10.52 -14.14 -34.26
C LYS A 53 11.74 -13.38 -33.76
N ILE A 54 11.54 -12.55 -32.71
CA ILE A 54 12.67 -11.86 -32.05
C ILE A 54 13.59 -12.86 -31.37
N LYS A 55 13.02 -13.89 -30.71
CA LYS A 55 13.78 -14.94 -30.05
C LYS A 55 14.50 -15.85 -31.04
N GLU A 56 13.89 -16.10 -32.20
CA GLU A 56 14.54 -16.84 -33.28
C GLU A 56 15.79 -16.12 -33.79
N LYS A 57 15.71 -14.79 -33.91
CA LYS A 57 16.81 -13.95 -34.41
C LYS A 57 17.82 -13.61 -33.32
N TYR A 58 17.37 -13.47 -32.06
CA TYR A 58 18.17 -13.10 -30.89
C TYR A 58 17.87 -14.08 -29.73
N PRO A 59 18.48 -15.28 -29.71
CA PRO A 59 18.16 -16.34 -28.74
C PRO A 59 18.40 -15.97 -27.27
N SER A 60 19.25 -14.95 -27.00
CA SER A 60 19.52 -14.45 -25.64
C SER A 60 18.38 -13.60 -25.08
N VAL A 61 17.43 -13.15 -25.90
CA VAL A 61 16.29 -12.35 -25.45
C VAL A 61 15.26 -13.24 -24.77
N LEU A 62 14.94 -12.91 -23.52
CA LEU A 62 13.84 -13.54 -22.81
C LEU A 62 12.55 -12.76 -23.09
N ILE A 63 11.47 -13.48 -23.36
CA ILE A 63 10.16 -12.89 -23.71
C ILE A 63 9.09 -13.42 -22.77
N THR A 64 8.40 -12.52 -22.10
CA THR A 64 7.18 -12.81 -21.33
C THR A 64 6.01 -12.07 -21.97
N LYS A 65 5.11 -12.82 -22.61
CA LYS A 65 3.94 -12.23 -23.29
C LYS A 65 2.87 -11.79 -22.29
N LEU A 66 2.28 -10.64 -22.54
CA LEU A 66 1.13 -10.11 -21.83
C LEU A 66 -0.09 -10.02 -22.77
N LEU A 67 -1.27 -9.75 -22.24
CA LEU A 67 -2.46 -9.53 -23.04
C LEU A 67 -2.36 -8.25 -23.89
N GLY A 68 -3.10 -8.17 -24.98
CA GLY A 68 -3.22 -6.95 -25.79
C GLY A 68 -1.97 -6.58 -26.59
N ASN A 69 -1.15 -7.56 -26.99
CA ASN A 69 0.10 -7.36 -27.75
C ASN A 69 1.14 -6.53 -26.97
N TYR A 70 1.22 -6.75 -25.67
CA TYR A 70 2.32 -6.29 -24.84
C TYR A 70 3.21 -7.47 -24.42
N ALA A 71 4.48 -7.19 -24.16
CA ALA A 71 5.40 -8.16 -23.60
C ALA A 71 6.44 -7.46 -22.71
N VAL A 72 7.01 -8.22 -21.78
CA VAL A 72 8.22 -7.84 -21.05
C VAL A 72 9.37 -8.60 -21.69
N LEU A 73 10.41 -7.89 -22.08
CA LEU A 73 11.64 -8.46 -22.63
C LEU A 73 12.82 -8.22 -21.68
N VAL A 74 13.69 -9.22 -21.53
CA VAL A 74 15.00 -9.03 -20.93
C VAL A 74 16.03 -9.11 -22.05
N ILE A 75 16.76 -8.02 -22.28
CA ILE A 75 17.62 -7.82 -23.44
C ILE A 75 19.00 -7.32 -22.96
N GLU A 76 20.07 -7.92 -23.43
CA GLU A 76 21.42 -7.36 -23.21
C GLU A 76 21.50 -5.90 -23.69
N LYS A 77 22.17 -5.04 -22.91
CA LYS A 77 22.29 -3.60 -23.20
C LYS A 77 22.72 -3.33 -24.66
N SER A 78 23.63 -4.12 -25.17
CA SER A 78 24.15 -4.02 -26.54
C SER A 78 23.11 -4.29 -27.64
N LEU A 79 22.09 -5.07 -27.34
CA LEU A 79 21.06 -5.53 -28.30
C LEU A 79 19.78 -4.68 -28.25
N VAL A 80 19.59 -3.84 -27.23
CA VAL A 80 18.33 -3.10 -27.04
C VAL A 80 17.94 -2.30 -28.28
N ASN A 81 18.86 -1.51 -28.84
CA ASN A 81 18.58 -0.71 -30.03
C ASN A 81 18.32 -1.59 -31.27
N THR A 82 19.04 -2.69 -31.40
CA THR A 82 18.89 -3.63 -32.55
C THR A 82 17.53 -4.35 -32.49
N VAL A 83 17.10 -4.78 -31.31
CA VAL A 83 15.78 -5.39 -31.10
C VAL A 83 14.67 -4.38 -31.33
N ALA A 84 14.83 -3.12 -30.93
CA ALA A 84 13.85 -2.08 -31.18
C ALA A 84 13.62 -1.83 -32.68
N LEU A 85 14.62 -2.07 -33.52
CA LEU A 85 14.51 -1.92 -34.99
C LEU A 85 13.73 -3.08 -35.65
N CYS A 86 13.44 -4.17 -34.97
CA CYS A 86 12.62 -5.26 -35.53
C CYS A 86 11.22 -4.75 -35.90
N ASP A 87 10.68 -5.31 -36.99
CA ASP A 87 9.36 -4.92 -37.51
C ASP A 87 8.23 -5.23 -36.49
N GLU A 88 8.43 -6.28 -35.68
CA GLU A 88 7.50 -6.68 -34.64
C GLU A 88 7.39 -5.65 -33.52
N ILE A 89 8.40 -4.83 -33.24
CA ILE A 89 8.38 -3.84 -32.18
C ILE A 89 7.72 -2.54 -32.67
N ILE A 90 6.68 -2.12 -31.99
CA ILE A 90 6.02 -0.82 -32.18
C ILE A 90 6.67 0.23 -31.29
N TYR A 91 6.83 -0.08 -29.98
CA TYR A 91 7.36 0.82 -28.99
C TYR A 91 7.99 0.06 -27.83
N MET A 92 9.03 0.63 -27.23
CA MET A 92 9.80 0.06 -26.14
C MET A 92 10.07 1.11 -25.07
N GLU A 93 9.75 0.78 -23.81
CA GLU A 93 10.07 1.65 -22.68
C GLU A 93 10.67 0.84 -21.52
N LYS A 94 11.44 1.52 -20.67
CA LYS A 94 11.89 0.93 -19.42
C LYS A 94 10.75 0.93 -18.39
N PRO A 95 10.75 0.00 -17.43
CA PRO A 95 9.78 0.03 -16.36
C PRO A 95 9.96 1.29 -15.50
N LYS A 96 8.86 1.77 -14.95
CA LYS A 96 8.85 2.87 -13.98
C LYS A 96 8.82 2.27 -12.59
N GLN A 97 9.60 2.83 -11.69
CA GLN A 97 9.54 2.47 -10.28
C GLN A 97 8.32 3.18 -9.67
N PHE A 98 7.45 2.41 -9.04
CA PHE A 98 6.42 2.98 -8.18
C PHE A 98 7.05 3.24 -6.80
N ASN A 99 7.03 4.48 -6.38
CA ASN A 99 7.35 4.86 -5.02
C ASN A 99 6.05 5.02 -4.25
N TYR A 100 5.98 4.45 -3.06
CA TYR A 100 4.95 4.81 -2.09
C TYR A 100 5.31 6.20 -1.55
N ASP A 101 4.92 7.25 -2.24
CA ASP A 101 5.29 8.60 -1.84
C ASP A 101 4.09 9.35 -1.26
N VAL A 102 3.88 9.15 0.05
CA VAL A 102 2.91 9.91 0.87
C VAL A 102 3.24 11.39 0.84
N TYR A 103 4.52 11.76 0.77
CA TYR A 103 4.95 13.14 0.81
C TYR A 103 4.52 13.93 -0.44
N GLU A 104 4.72 13.39 -1.63
CA GLU A 104 4.27 14.04 -2.86
C GLU A 104 2.75 14.04 -2.98
N GLY A 105 2.09 12.94 -2.58
CA GLY A 105 0.64 12.86 -2.48
C GLY A 105 0.05 13.89 -1.51
N SER A 106 0.68 14.11 -0.37
CA SER A 106 0.29 15.12 0.61
C SER A 106 0.47 16.54 0.08
N GLN A 107 1.52 16.81 -0.69
CA GLN A 107 1.69 18.10 -1.35
C GLN A 107 0.64 18.32 -2.44
N ALA A 108 0.44 17.35 -3.32
CA ALA A 108 -0.53 17.42 -4.42
C ALA A 108 -1.97 17.60 -3.91
N SER A 109 -2.30 17.02 -2.74
CA SER A 109 -3.61 17.13 -2.09
C SER A 109 -3.73 18.34 -1.14
N CYS A 110 -2.76 19.26 -1.13
CA CYS A 110 -2.72 20.42 -0.25
C CYS A 110 -2.79 20.09 1.25
N ILE A 111 -2.33 18.90 1.67
CA ILE A 111 -2.33 18.47 3.08
C ILE A 111 -1.18 19.14 3.85
N THR A 112 0.00 19.25 3.25
CA THR A 112 1.17 19.86 3.89
C THR A 112 0.90 21.27 4.43
N PRO A 113 0.22 22.19 3.72
CA PRO A 113 -0.13 23.50 4.26
C PRO A 113 -1.00 23.47 5.52
N VAL A 114 -1.90 22.49 5.66
CA VAL A 114 -2.79 22.43 6.86
C VAL A 114 -2.07 21.88 8.08
N HIS A 115 -0.93 21.20 7.90
CA HIS A 115 -0.06 20.77 9.00
C HIS A 115 0.78 21.91 9.61
N THR A 116 0.86 23.05 8.92
CA THR A 116 1.68 24.19 9.31
C THR A 116 0.83 25.37 9.80
N ASN A 117 1.48 26.39 10.37
CA ASN A 117 0.82 27.61 10.81
C ASN A 117 0.11 28.32 9.61
N PRO A 118 -1.13 28.83 9.73
CA PRO A 118 -1.87 29.02 11.00
C PRO A 118 -2.73 27.85 11.44
N TYR A 119 -2.87 26.77 10.64
CA TYR A 119 -3.86 25.72 10.88
C TYR A 119 -3.38 24.68 11.90
N ASN A 120 -2.15 24.18 11.76
CA ASN A 120 -1.53 23.14 12.62
C ASN A 120 -2.45 21.93 12.87
N LEU A 121 -3.15 21.47 11.84
CA LEU A 121 -4.06 20.33 11.92
C LEU A 121 -3.26 19.02 11.79
N THR A 122 -3.16 18.30 12.90
CA THR A 122 -2.34 17.06 12.98
C THR A 122 -3.17 15.81 13.20
N GLY A 123 -4.48 15.95 13.35
CA GLY A 123 -5.39 14.86 13.74
C GLY A 123 -5.45 14.64 15.26
N LYS A 124 -4.81 15.48 16.08
CA LYS A 124 -4.89 15.39 17.54
C LYS A 124 -6.34 15.58 18.00
N GLY A 125 -6.83 14.66 18.84
CA GLY A 125 -8.21 14.67 19.32
C GLY A 125 -9.22 14.08 18.33
N VAL A 126 -8.78 13.48 17.23
CA VAL A 126 -9.62 12.79 16.24
C VAL A 126 -9.27 11.31 16.21
N LEU A 127 -10.25 10.47 15.97
CA LEU A 127 -10.07 9.04 15.70
C LEU A 127 -9.92 8.82 14.18
N VAL A 128 -9.03 7.89 13.83
CA VAL A 128 -8.97 7.33 12.48
C VAL A 128 -9.30 5.85 12.56
N GLY A 129 -10.43 5.46 11.97
CA GLY A 129 -10.88 4.08 11.84
C GLY A 129 -10.29 3.46 10.58
N ILE A 130 -9.55 2.36 10.70
CA ILE A 130 -9.05 1.58 9.56
C ILE A 130 -9.73 0.23 9.58
N ILE A 131 -10.56 -0.03 8.59
CA ILE A 131 -11.27 -1.29 8.40
C ILE A 131 -10.63 -1.99 7.20
N ASP A 132 -9.76 -3.00 7.47
CA ASP A 132 -8.88 -3.56 6.44
C ASP A 132 -8.41 -4.98 6.80
N SER A 133 -7.30 -5.44 6.22
CA SER A 133 -6.68 -6.75 6.46
C SER A 133 -6.03 -6.91 7.84
N GLY A 134 -5.98 -5.84 8.63
CA GLY A 134 -5.33 -5.79 9.93
C GLY A 134 -4.29 -4.68 10.04
N ILE A 135 -3.39 -4.81 11.00
CA ILE A 135 -2.28 -3.88 11.22
C ILE A 135 -1.09 -4.61 11.86
N TYR A 136 0.12 -4.26 11.47
CA TYR A 136 1.32 -4.57 12.25
C TYR A 136 1.42 -3.57 13.40
N TYR A 137 0.72 -3.85 14.50
CA TYR A 137 0.54 -2.92 15.63
C TYR A 137 1.85 -2.56 16.35
N ALA A 138 2.90 -3.39 16.23
CA ALA A 138 4.23 -3.13 16.79
C ALA A 138 5.10 -2.24 15.90
N HIS A 139 4.59 -1.77 14.75
CA HIS A 139 5.35 -0.86 13.89
C HIS A 139 5.54 0.50 14.59
N PRO A 140 6.77 1.06 14.62
CA PRO A 140 7.07 2.33 15.32
C PRO A 140 6.18 3.51 14.94
N ALA A 141 5.65 3.54 13.72
CA ALA A 141 4.73 4.58 13.25
C ALA A 141 3.40 4.65 14.04
N PHE A 142 3.06 3.60 14.79
CA PHE A 142 1.82 3.52 15.58
C PHE A 142 2.09 3.55 17.08
N ILE A 143 3.31 3.84 17.48
CA ILE A 143 3.75 3.90 18.88
C ILE A 143 4.16 5.33 19.21
N GLN A 144 3.74 5.83 20.38
CA GLN A 144 4.13 7.11 20.92
C GLN A 144 4.59 6.91 22.36
N ASP A 145 5.86 7.27 22.65
CA ASP A 145 6.46 7.19 24.00
C ASP A 145 6.28 5.79 24.66
N GLY A 146 6.44 4.72 23.87
CA GLY A 146 6.30 3.33 24.32
C GLY A 146 4.86 2.84 24.49
N VAL A 147 3.86 3.68 24.16
CA VAL A 147 2.43 3.37 24.26
C VAL A 147 1.82 3.28 22.87
N SER A 148 0.91 2.32 22.66
CA SER A 148 0.18 2.19 21.40
C SER A 148 -0.72 3.39 21.15
N ARG A 149 -0.72 3.90 19.92
CA ARG A 149 -1.70 4.88 19.43
C ARG A 149 -3.03 4.23 19.02
N ILE A 150 -3.05 2.89 18.94
CA ILE A 150 -4.26 2.13 18.65
C ILE A 150 -5.07 2.00 19.96
N ALA A 151 -6.26 2.59 19.99
CA ALA A 151 -7.16 2.49 21.13
C ALA A 151 -7.85 1.12 21.20
N TYR A 152 -8.26 0.62 20.03
CA TYR A 152 -8.93 -0.66 19.88
C TYR A 152 -8.48 -1.35 18.59
N LEU A 153 -8.26 -2.66 18.69
CA LEU A 153 -8.07 -3.57 17.57
C LEU A 153 -9.08 -4.71 17.67
N TRP A 154 -10.08 -4.73 16.80
CA TRP A 154 -11.00 -5.85 16.68
C TRP A 154 -10.53 -6.77 15.54
N ASP A 155 -10.04 -7.94 15.91
CA ASP A 155 -9.68 -8.99 14.95
C ASP A 155 -10.85 -9.95 14.77
N GLN A 156 -11.53 -9.85 13.63
CA GLN A 156 -12.66 -10.72 13.31
C GLN A 156 -12.24 -12.17 12.96
N THR A 157 -10.94 -12.44 12.85
CA THR A 157 -10.42 -13.76 12.46
C THR A 157 -10.04 -14.65 13.65
N VAL A 158 -9.78 -14.04 14.81
CA VAL A 158 -9.41 -14.75 16.04
C VAL A 158 -10.65 -15.01 16.88
N SER A 159 -10.92 -16.25 17.19
CA SER A 159 -12.06 -16.64 18.03
C SER A 159 -11.65 -16.64 19.50
N ASP A 160 -12.26 -15.77 20.29
CA ASP A 160 -12.20 -15.77 21.74
C ASP A 160 -13.60 -15.42 22.28
N ASP A 161 -14.30 -16.42 22.79
CA ASP A 161 -15.68 -16.26 23.29
C ASP A 161 -15.78 -15.31 24.49
N SER A 162 -14.66 -15.03 25.18
CA SER A 162 -14.63 -14.14 26.34
C SER A 162 -14.84 -12.67 26.02
N SER A 163 -14.60 -12.25 24.76
CA SER A 163 -14.73 -10.85 24.31
C SER A 163 -16.03 -10.55 23.58
N HIS A 164 -16.93 -11.54 23.44
CA HIS A 164 -18.19 -11.38 22.74
C HIS A 164 -19.16 -10.46 23.50
N SER A 165 -19.84 -9.61 22.76
CA SER A 165 -20.87 -8.69 23.22
C SER A 165 -21.85 -8.40 22.09
N ASP A 166 -22.93 -7.68 22.37
CA ASP A 166 -23.92 -7.30 21.36
C ASP A 166 -23.32 -6.52 20.16
N ILE A 167 -22.18 -5.85 20.38
CA ILE A 167 -21.48 -5.09 19.34
C ILE A 167 -20.26 -5.81 18.77
N ILE A 168 -19.85 -6.92 19.41
CA ILE A 168 -18.74 -7.78 18.97
C ILE A 168 -19.26 -9.23 18.97
N PRO A 169 -20.02 -9.61 17.93
CA PRO A 169 -20.67 -10.92 17.90
C PRO A 169 -19.71 -12.07 17.62
N PHE A 170 -18.49 -11.77 17.20
CA PHE A 170 -17.41 -12.73 16.92
C PHE A 170 -16.06 -12.03 16.89
N GLY A 171 -14.99 -12.80 16.85
CA GLY A 171 -13.63 -12.25 16.83
C GLY A 171 -13.16 -11.86 18.24
N THR A 172 -12.03 -11.22 18.32
CA THR A 172 -11.40 -10.80 19.57
C THR A 172 -11.10 -9.31 19.55
N LEU A 173 -11.43 -8.64 20.66
CA LEU A 173 -11.13 -7.22 20.86
C LEU A 173 -9.90 -7.06 21.75
N TYR A 174 -8.93 -6.30 21.27
CA TYR A 174 -7.76 -5.87 22.03
C TYR A 174 -7.86 -4.37 22.29
N ASP A 175 -7.73 -3.97 23.54
CA ASP A 175 -7.64 -2.58 23.93
C ASP A 175 -6.21 -2.05 23.90
N ARG A 176 -6.04 -0.75 24.10
CA ARG A 176 -4.72 -0.08 24.11
C ARG A 176 -3.75 -0.70 25.09
N ASP A 177 -4.20 -1.07 26.27
CA ASP A 177 -3.33 -1.58 27.33
C ASP A 177 -2.81 -2.96 26.96
N THR A 178 -3.66 -3.83 26.43
CA THR A 178 -3.29 -5.15 25.90
C THR A 178 -2.29 -5.03 24.75
N ILE A 179 -2.55 -4.11 23.79
CA ILE A 179 -1.65 -3.87 22.66
C ILE A 179 -0.32 -3.31 23.15
N THR A 180 -0.34 -2.37 24.08
CA THR A 180 0.89 -1.78 24.66
C THR A 180 1.69 -2.83 25.42
N LYS A 181 1.03 -3.71 26.16
CA LYS A 181 1.68 -4.85 26.84
C LYS A 181 2.34 -5.79 25.81
N ALA A 182 1.66 -6.09 24.71
CA ALA A 182 2.21 -6.91 23.63
C ALA A 182 3.45 -6.28 23.01
N ILE A 183 3.41 -4.96 22.69
CA ILE A 183 4.54 -4.23 22.12
C ILE A 183 5.78 -4.25 23.04
N ASN A 184 5.57 -4.20 24.35
CA ASN A 184 6.64 -4.18 25.34
C ASN A 184 7.00 -5.58 25.88
N ALA A 185 6.54 -6.66 25.24
CA ALA A 185 6.87 -8.03 25.59
C ALA A 185 8.36 -8.34 25.36
N GLU A 186 8.92 -9.24 26.15
CA GLU A 186 10.35 -9.60 26.10
C GLU A 186 10.79 -10.19 24.73
N ASN A 187 9.87 -10.83 24.04
CA ASN A 187 10.14 -11.47 22.74
C ASN A 187 8.86 -11.61 21.90
N SER A 188 9.07 -11.92 20.61
CA SER A 188 7.96 -12.04 19.64
C SER A 188 6.97 -13.12 19.95
N LEU A 189 7.36 -14.21 20.62
CA LEU A 189 6.46 -15.29 21.00
C LEU A 189 5.48 -14.84 22.08
N GLU A 190 5.98 -14.11 23.09
CA GLU A 190 5.15 -13.53 24.14
C GLU A 190 4.24 -12.43 23.59
N MET A 191 4.77 -11.58 22.71
CA MET A 191 3.98 -10.58 21.99
C MET A 191 2.78 -11.23 21.29
N GLN A 192 2.99 -12.31 20.54
CA GLN A 192 1.92 -13.05 19.86
C GLN A 192 0.97 -13.79 20.80
N ARG A 193 1.40 -14.16 22.01
CA ARG A 193 0.48 -14.74 23.01
C ARG A 193 -0.47 -13.71 23.59
N ILE A 194 -0.02 -12.46 23.74
CA ILE A 194 -0.81 -11.37 24.29
C ILE A 194 -1.78 -10.83 23.22
N CYS A 195 -1.30 -10.60 22.00
CA CYS A 195 -2.10 -10.10 20.89
C CYS A 195 -1.72 -10.83 19.57
N PRO A 196 -2.39 -11.96 19.25
CA PRO A 196 -2.05 -12.80 18.10
C PRO A 196 -2.49 -12.24 16.76
N SER A 197 -3.04 -11.03 16.72
CA SER A 197 -3.48 -10.41 15.47
C SER A 197 -2.29 -10.07 14.55
N ILE A 198 -2.35 -10.53 13.31
CA ILE A 198 -1.29 -10.36 12.31
C ILE A 198 -1.90 -9.85 11.01
N ASP A 199 -1.32 -8.80 10.43
CA ASP A 199 -1.64 -8.36 9.07
C ASP A 199 -0.76 -9.13 8.06
N ILE A 200 -1.30 -10.21 7.50
CA ILE A 200 -0.57 -11.09 6.59
C ILE A 200 -0.33 -10.41 5.24
N SER A 201 -1.26 -9.61 4.77
CA SER A 201 -1.16 -8.93 3.47
C SER A 201 -0.29 -7.67 3.52
N GLY A 202 -0.19 -7.04 4.69
CA GLY A 202 0.44 -5.74 4.88
C GLY A 202 -0.37 -4.56 4.35
N HIS A 203 -1.51 -4.80 3.69
CA HIS A 203 -2.32 -3.74 3.08
C HIS A 203 -2.88 -2.77 4.13
N GLY A 204 -3.53 -3.28 5.17
CA GLY A 204 -4.09 -2.46 6.24
C GLY A 204 -3.01 -1.69 7.01
N THR A 205 -1.84 -2.28 7.23
CA THR A 205 -0.67 -1.61 7.83
C THR A 205 -0.22 -0.42 6.98
N HIS A 206 -0.12 -0.61 5.67
CA HIS A 206 0.26 0.44 4.73
C HIS A 206 -0.78 1.57 4.70
N VAL A 207 -2.07 1.23 4.59
CA VAL A 207 -3.18 2.19 4.62
C VAL A 207 -3.17 3.00 5.92
N ALA A 208 -3.00 2.33 7.07
CA ALA A 208 -2.91 2.99 8.37
C ALA A 208 -1.69 3.94 8.46
N GLY A 209 -0.57 3.56 7.87
CA GLY A 209 0.64 4.38 7.78
C GLY A 209 0.41 5.68 7.01
N ILE A 210 -0.24 5.59 5.85
CA ILE A 210 -0.61 6.75 5.02
C ILE A 210 -1.62 7.65 5.76
N ALA A 211 -2.63 7.08 6.37
CA ALA A 211 -3.67 7.83 7.06
C ALA A 211 -3.16 8.51 8.34
N ALA A 212 -2.36 7.80 9.15
CA ALA A 212 -2.11 8.21 10.53
C ALA A 212 -0.72 7.86 11.10
N GLY A 213 0.24 7.40 10.31
CA GLY A 213 1.59 7.11 10.77
C GLY A 213 2.28 8.37 11.31
N ASN A 214 3.00 8.27 12.44
CA ASN A 214 3.67 9.43 13.05
C ASN A 214 5.02 9.81 12.41
N GLY A 215 5.46 9.08 11.40
CA GLY A 215 6.74 9.28 10.72
C GLY A 215 7.92 8.55 11.35
N ASN A 216 7.72 7.81 12.45
CA ASN A 216 8.76 6.97 13.03
C ASN A 216 8.90 5.70 12.19
N GLY A 217 9.92 5.66 11.34
CA GLY A 217 10.28 4.50 10.55
C GLY A 217 11.22 3.58 11.30
N ASN A 218 12.49 3.58 10.96
CA ASN A 218 13.52 2.67 11.50
C ASN A 218 14.20 3.21 12.76
N GLY A 219 13.44 3.48 13.83
CA GLY A 219 13.98 3.82 15.17
C GLY A 219 14.63 5.20 15.27
N ASN A 220 14.17 6.01 16.17
CA ASN A 220 14.76 7.22 16.77
C ASN A 220 14.74 8.55 16.03
N GLU A 221 14.39 8.68 14.77
CA GLU A 221 14.22 10.01 14.18
C GLU A 221 12.80 10.17 13.63
N GLN A 222 12.08 11.18 14.14
CA GLN A 222 10.82 11.63 13.57
C GLN A 222 11.08 12.15 12.14
N ASN A 223 10.99 11.27 11.17
CA ASN A 223 11.09 11.69 9.77
C ASN A 223 9.75 12.28 9.32
N THR A 224 9.66 13.61 9.38
CA THR A 224 8.47 14.35 8.99
C THR A 224 8.02 14.05 7.56
N LYS A 225 8.93 13.61 6.71
CA LYS A 225 8.67 13.24 5.31
C LYS A 225 7.70 12.05 5.20
N TYR A 226 7.70 11.14 6.16
CA TYR A 226 6.87 9.92 6.12
C TYR A 226 5.70 9.96 7.10
N ARG A 227 5.31 11.14 7.55
CA ARG A 227 4.09 11.31 8.36
C ARG A 227 2.85 11.08 7.50
N GLY A 228 1.90 10.37 8.08
CA GLY A 228 0.55 10.26 7.54
C GLY A 228 -0.22 11.58 7.67
N VAL A 229 -1.43 11.60 7.12
CA VAL A 229 -2.29 12.79 7.11
C VAL A 229 -2.65 13.24 8.53
N ALA A 230 -3.05 12.31 9.39
CA ALA A 230 -3.47 12.55 10.77
C ALA A 230 -2.49 11.94 11.77
N TYR A 231 -1.22 12.35 11.72
CA TYR A 231 -0.10 11.70 12.40
C TYR A 231 -0.14 11.78 13.94
N GLU A 232 -1.01 12.59 14.53
CA GLU A 232 -1.27 12.64 15.99
C GLU A 232 -2.64 12.06 16.38
N SER A 233 -3.38 11.48 15.44
CA SER A 233 -4.67 10.85 15.71
C SER A 233 -4.54 9.59 16.57
N THR A 234 -5.64 9.22 17.20
CA THR A 234 -5.83 7.91 17.82
C THR A 234 -6.44 6.96 16.79
N LEU A 235 -6.03 5.69 16.78
CA LEU A 235 -6.46 4.70 15.80
C LEU A 235 -7.47 3.74 16.40
N ILE A 236 -8.47 3.35 15.59
CA ILE A 236 -9.34 2.19 15.79
C ILE A 236 -9.15 1.28 14.58
N ILE A 237 -8.79 0.04 14.82
CA ILE A 237 -8.50 -0.94 13.76
C ILE A 237 -9.53 -2.05 13.78
N VAL A 238 -10.07 -2.39 12.63
CA VAL A 238 -10.85 -3.61 12.45
C VAL A 238 -10.20 -4.46 11.37
N LYS A 239 -9.72 -5.63 11.79
CA LYS A 239 -9.24 -6.64 10.86
C LYS A 239 -10.41 -7.50 10.43
N LEU A 240 -10.74 -7.41 9.15
CA LEU A 240 -11.89 -8.10 8.58
C LEU A 240 -11.63 -9.59 8.39
N LYS A 241 -12.67 -10.37 8.62
CA LYS A 241 -12.72 -11.80 8.33
C LYS A 241 -13.19 -12.01 6.89
N THR A 242 -12.57 -12.96 6.19
CA THR A 242 -13.10 -13.49 4.94
C THR A 242 -14.01 -14.67 5.22
N SER A 243 -15.16 -14.76 4.59
CA SER A 243 -16.16 -15.80 4.86
C SER A 243 -16.19 -16.85 3.75
N GLY A 244 -16.27 -18.15 4.15
CA GLY A 244 -16.67 -19.23 3.27
C GLY A 244 -15.78 -19.51 2.06
N GLY A 245 -14.45 -19.27 2.16
CA GLY A 245 -13.53 -19.44 1.03
C GLY A 245 -13.50 -18.26 0.05
N ALA A 246 -14.23 -17.18 0.36
CA ALA A 246 -14.14 -15.92 -0.39
C ALA A 246 -12.80 -15.23 -0.13
N SER A 247 -12.24 -14.61 -1.16
CA SER A 247 -10.99 -13.83 -1.04
C SER A 247 -11.19 -12.46 -0.39
N PHE A 248 -12.43 -12.01 -0.21
CA PHE A 248 -12.79 -10.69 0.28
C PHE A 248 -13.90 -10.75 1.34
N PRO A 249 -13.97 -9.77 2.25
CA PRO A 249 -15.05 -9.66 3.25
C PRO A 249 -16.39 -9.36 2.58
N THR A 250 -17.48 -9.66 3.29
CA THR A 250 -18.84 -9.35 2.85
C THR A 250 -19.33 -8.02 3.42
N THR A 251 -20.42 -7.50 2.87
CA THR A 251 -21.05 -6.26 3.34
C THR A 251 -21.46 -6.32 4.81
N THR A 252 -21.84 -7.50 5.33
CA THR A 252 -22.20 -7.69 6.75
C THR A 252 -21.02 -7.45 7.67
N GLN A 253 -19.84 -7.98 7.37
CA GLN A 253 -18.64 -7.72 8.16
C GLN A 253 -18.22 -6.24 8.13
N ILE A 254 -18.39 -5.58 6.98
CA ILE A 254 -18.12 -4.14 6.84
C ILE A 254 -19.10 -3.33 7.69
N MET A 255 -20.40 -3.60 7.61
CA MET A 255 -21.41 -2.89 8.41
C MET A 255 -21.14 -3.02 9.91
N LEU A 256 -20.86 -4.23 10.39
CA LEU A 256 -20.49 -4.47 11.79
C LEU A 256 -19.22 -3.72 12.19
N ALA A 257 -18.22 -3.69 11.32
CA ALA A 257 -16.96 -2.97 11.57
C ALA A 257 -17.17 -1.46 11.66
N VAL A 258 -18.00 -0.90 10.78
CA VAL A 258 -18.35 0.54 10.81
C VAL A 258 -19.16 0.86 12.06
N ASP A 259 -20.19 0.08 12.38
CA ASP A 259 -20.99 0.24 13.61
C ASP A 259 -20.11 0.23 14.86
N PHE A 260 -19.18 -0.73 14.95
CA PHE A 260 -18.19 -0.77 16.02
C PHE A 260 -17.36 0.51 16.13
N CYS A 261 -16.81 0.99 15.03
CA CYS A 261 -16.02 2.21 15.01
C CYS A 261 -16.82 3.45 15.48
N ILE A 262 -18.08 3.58 15.03
CA ILE A 262 -18.96 4.69 15.44
C ILE A 262 -19.30 4.58 16.92
N ARG A 263 -19.67 3.41 17.44
CA ARG A 263 -19.94 3.24 18.87
C ARG A 263 -18.73 3.57 19.74
N LYS A 264 -17.53 3.14 19.30
CA LYS A 264 -16.30 3.51 20.02
C LYS A 264 -15.97 4.98 19.95
N SER A 265 -16.31 5.68 18.87
CA SER A 265 -16.16 7.14 18.78
C SER A 265 -17.10 7.87 19.75
N ILE A 266 -18.33 7.38 19.87
CA ILE A 266 -19.31 7.89 20.86
C ILE A 266 -18.81 7.65 22.28
N ASP A 267 -18.40 6.42 22.61
CA ASP A 267 -17.89 6.05 23.94
C ASP A 267 -16.69 6.91 24.35
N MET A 268 -15.80 7.21 23.38
CA MET A 268 -14.62 8.05 23.61
C MET A 268 -14.90 9.55 23.51
N ASN A 269 -16.11 9.94 23.11
CA ASN A 269 -16.50 11.34 22.83
C ASN A 269 -15.51 12.05 21.90
N MET A 270 -15.13 11.38 20.80
CA MET A 270 -14.18 11.89 19.81
C MET A 270 -14.74 11.73 18.38
N PRO A 271 -14.60 12.74 17.52
CA PRO A 271 -14.96 12.58 16.10
C PRO A 271 -14.08 11.51 15.43
N ILE A 272 -14.62 10.84 14.42
CA ILE A 272 -13.93 9.77 13.71
C ILE A 272 -13.98 9.99 12.19
N ALA A 273 -12.87 9.69 11.52
CA ALA A 273 -12.80 9.48 10.08
C ALA A 273 -12.53 8.00 9.82
N ILE A 274 -13.38 7.35 9.03
CA ILE A 274 -13.26 5.92 8.73
C ILE A 274 -12.73 5.73 7.31
N ASN A 275 -11.70 4.89 7.17
CA ASN A 275 -11.17 4.47 5.89
C ASN A 275 -11.65 3.05 5.54
N LEU A 276 -12.19 2.92 4.33
CA LEU A 276 -12.58 1.67 3.69
C LEU A 276 -11.83 1.55 2.37
N SER A 277 -10.75 0.76 2.32
CA SER A 277 -9.88 0.63 1.13
C SER A 277 -10.24 -0.57 0.27
N PHE A 278 -11.54 -0.85 0.11
CA PHE A 278 -12.05 -1.87 -0.82
C PHE A 278 -13.35 -1.44 -1.42
N GLY A 279 -13.67 -2.07 -2.54
CA GLY A 279 -14.91 -1.86 -3.25
C GLY A 279 -15.33 -3.11 -4.01
N THR A 280 -16.52 -3.07 -4.51
CA THR A 280 -17.08 -4.07 -5.42
C THR A 280 -17.67 -3.38 -6.63
N SER A 281 -17.57 -4.03 -7.78
CA SER A 281 -18.28 -3.62 -8.99
C SER A 281 -19.70 -4.20 -9.06
N ASN A 282 -20.13 -4.94 -8.03
CA ASN A 282 -21.47 -5.53 -7.96
C ASN A 282 -22.45 -4.55 -7.30
N GLY A 283 -23.62 -4.42 -7.88
CA GLY A 283 -24.70 -3.58 -7.35
C GLY A 283 -25.20 -2.54 -8.33
N SER A 284 -26.21 -1.79 -7.91
CA SER A 284 -26.86 -0.77 -8.75
C SER A 284 -26.04 0.51 -8.90
N HIS A 285 -25.04 0.74 -8.06
CA HIS A 285 -24.26 1.98 -7.97
C HIS A 285 -25.13 3.26 -7.84
N SER A 286 -26.30 3.11 -7.20
CA SER A 286 -27.31 4.18 -7.05
C SER A 286 -27.38 4.76 -5.63
N GLY A 287 -26.54 4.30 -4.72
CA GLY A 287 -26.61 4.72 -3.30
C GLY A 287 -27.79 4.13 -2.53
N THR A 288 -28.44 3.08 -3.05
CA THR A 288 -29.70 2.56 -2.48
C THR A 288 -29.59 1.16 -1.87
N SER A 289 -28.41 0.55 -1.88
CA SER A 289 -28.20 -0.70 -1.14
C SER A 289 -28.28 -0.48 0.38
N LEU A 290 -28.56 -1.53 1.15
CA LEU A 290 -28.66 -1.39 2.61
C LEU A 290 -27.35 -0.93 3.24
N LEU A 291 -26.19 -1.31 2.69
CA LEU A 291 -24.89 -0.79 3.13
C LEU A 291 -24.77 0.70 2.88
N GLU A 292 -25.07 1.16 1.65
CA GLU A 292 -24.99 2.57 1.27
C GLU A 292 -25.94 3.43 2.11
N ALA A 293 -27.20 2.99 2.25
CA ALA A 293 -28.20 3.68 3.08
C ALA A 293 -27.78 3.72 4.57
N TYR A 294 -27.12 2.67 5.08
CA TYR A 294 -26.61 2.64 6.42
C TYR A 294 -25.45 3.63 6.61
N LEU A 295 -24.51 3.68 5.65
CA LEU A 295 -23.40 4.63 5.69
C LEU A 295 -23.91 6.08 5.68
N ASP A 296 -24.90 6.39 4.84
CA ASP A 296 -25.55 7.71 4.80
C ASP A 296 -26.23 8.08 6.14
N TYR A 297 -26.84 7.06 6.79
CA TYR A 297 -27.52 7.29 8.07
C TYR A 297 -26.57 7.61 9.22
N ILE A 298 -25.38 7.02 9.23
CA ILE A 298 -24.39 7.17 10.31
C ILE A 298 -23.39 8.32 10.09
N ALA A 299 -23.28 8.85 8.87
CA ALA A 299 -22.43 9.98 8.52
C ALA A 299 -23.04 11.31 8.96
#